data_e2372ff890e36d8490fb0630d834e50b
#
_entry.id   e2372ff890e36d8490fb0630d834e50b
#
_cell.length_a   1.000
_cell.length_b   1.000
_cell.length_c   1.000
_cell.angle_alpha   90.00
_cell.angle_beta   90.00
_cell.angle_gamma   90.00
#
_symmetry.space_group_name_H-M   'P 1'
#
loop_
_entity.id
_entity.type
_entity.pdbx_description
1 polymer ?
#
loop_
_entity_poly.entity_id
_entity_poly.type
_entity_poly.pdbx_seq_one_letter_code
_entity_poly.pdbx_strand_id
1 'polypeptide(L)'
;MAEYYRTTYTTERRQKRSRSIVGTLLDVVMFLVSLVVVGAFILTLFVPTIDPRNHGFLSTLGHVAPFVYAAQVVITLYWVVRWRLWIAVPMILISLFGIGGLSTFYKIEVSRSYGEKSYERSALKIMSYNVRSFIDDKGERRLDSIAMIDKKANPDILCFQEMGFSELADSLLRPLQPMPKSLSRVDLSPAIYSRYPIIKAHRVDSIKNFVWVDMVIRDDTIRVFNNHLQSATILHEDIAYIENHEYIADEEWSELRSVVDRLSKNNKLRAAQVDSLRVLIDASPYPTIVCGDFNDTPVSYTYRKMSKGFTDAFREVGRGFSHTFKGFFGMLRIDYVLSSDEFEPLSYEAVDSVKYSDHHPVFVRLRYNGKNN
;
A
#
# COMPACT_ATOMS: atom_id res chain seq x y z
N MET A 1 82.99 10.28 24.55
CA MET A 1 82.13 9.08 24.53
C MET A 1 80.74 9.56 24.15
N ALA A 2 80.39 9.42 22.87
CA ALA A 2 79.02 9.74 22.35
C ALA A 2 78.44 8.45 21.86
N GLU A 3 77.43 8.00 22.57
CA GLU A 3 76.69 6.76 22.26
C GLU A 3 75.63 7.08 21.25
N TYR A 4 75.76 6.45 20.11
CA TYR A 4 74.93 6.65 18.93
C TYR A 4 73.60 5.84 19.11
N TYR A 5 72.51 6.50 19.45
CA TYR A 5 71.20 5.87 19.43
C TYR A 5 70.72 5.69 17.99
N ARG A 6 70.75 4.43 17.51
CA ARG A 6 70.23 4.00 16.23
C ARG A 6 68.76 3.63 16.44
N THR A 7 67.85 4.55 16.19
CA THR A 7 66.43 4.27 16.14
C THR A 7 66.10 3.47 14.87
N THR A 8 65.91 2.18 15.03
CA THR A 8 65.38 1.31 13.99
C THR A 8 63.89 1.57 13.83
N TYR A 9 63.51 2.33 12.83
CA TYR A 9 62.14 2.39 12.38
C TYR A 9 61.80 1.06 11.71
N THR A 10 61.12 0.15 12.40
CA THR A 10 60.45 -1.00 11.82
C THR A 10 59.19 -0.50 11.09
N THR A 11 59.31 -0.32 9.80
CA THR A 11 58.14 -0.20 8.91
C THR A 11 57.40 -1.52 8.97
N GLU A 12 56.37 -1.64 9.82
CA GLU A 12 55.40 -2.72 9.73
C GLU A 12 54.77 -2.67 8.35
N ARG A 13 55.26 -3.51 7.43
CA ARG A 13 54.55 -3.82 6.19
C ARG A 13 53.22 -4.40 6.58
N ARG A 14 52.16 -3.59 6.48
CA ARG A 14 50.76 -4.05 6.53
C ARG A 14 50.65 -5.25 5.61
N GLN A 15 50.68 -6.47 6.15
CA GLN A 15 50.47 -7.69 5.38
C GLN A 15 49.18 -7.53 4.61
N LYS A 16 49.23 -7.42 3.28
CA LYS A 16 48.08 -7.50 2.41
C LYS A 16 47.45 -8.87 2.68
N ARG A 17 46.36 -8.88 3.43
CA ARG A 17 45.52 -10.08 3.63
C ARG A 17 45.29 -10.72 2.26
N SER A 18 45.85 -11.89 2.02
CA SER A 18 45.64 -12.65 0.77
C SER A 18 44.13 -12.90 0.66
N ARG A 19 43.52 -12.42 -0.40
CA ARG A 19 42.11 -12.63 -0.60
C ARG A 19 41.88 -14.09 -0.88
N SER A 20 40.99 -14.74 -0.14
CA SER A 20 40.53 -16.08 -0.45
C SER A 20 39.93 -16.10 -1.87
N ILE A 21 40.29 -17.07 -2.68
CA ILE A 21 39.73 -17.28 -4.03
C ILE A 21 38.19 -17.34 -3.95
N VAL A 22 37.65 -18.06 -2.96
CA VAL A 22 36.22 -18.15 -2.67
C VAL A 22 35.61 -16.77 -2.41
N GLY A 23 36.28 -15.94 -1.61
CA GLY A 23 35.81 -14.58 -1.31
C GLY A 23 35.81 -13.67 -2.54
N THR A 24 36.75 -13.87 -3.48
CA THR A 24 36.78 -13.11 -4.74
C THR A 24 35.67 -13.58 -5.69
N LEU A 25 35.44 -14.89 -5.79
CA LEU A 25 34.37 -15.44 -6.61
C LEU A 25 32.99 -14.97 -6.14
N LEU A 26 32.78 -14.97 -4.81
CA LEU A 26 31.57 -14.43 -4.20
C LEU A 26 31.36 -12.94 -4.53
N ASP A 27 32.45 -12.12 -4.43
CA ASP A 27 32.38 -10.70 -4.78
C ASP A 27 31.98 -10.51 -6.27
N VAL A 28 32.44 -11.36 -7.19
CA VAL A 28 32.06 -11.29 -8.61
C VAL A 28 30.59 -11.62 -8.81
N VAL A 29 30.11 -12.71 -8.20
CA VAL A 29 28.69 -13.09 -8.26
C VAL A 29 27.81 -11.96 -7.69
N MET A 30 28.16 -11.46 -6.51
CA MET A 30 27.41 -10.39 -5.85
C MET A 30 27.46 -9.09 -6.65
N PHE A 31 28.52 -8.83 -7.41
CA PHE A 31 28.58 -7.66 -8.30
C PHE A 31 27.57 -7.80 -9.47
N LEU A 32 27.49 -8.97 -10.09
CA LEU A 32 26.50 -9.21 -11.16
C LEU A 32 25.08 -9.09 -10.62
N VAL A 33 24.80 -9.68 -9.44
CA VAL A 33 23.50 -9.55 -8.76
C VAL A 33 23.18 -8.07 -8.45
N SER A 34 24.20 -7.30 -8.02
CA SER A 34 24.02 -5.87 -7.75
C SER A 34 23.59 -5.08 -8.98
N LEU A 35 24.14 -5.40 -10.17
CA LEU A 35 23.75 -4.73 -11.42
C LEU A 35 22.27 -4.97 -11.73
N VAL A 36 21.79 -6.22 -11.54
CA VAL A 36 20.38 -6.57 -11.76
C VAL A 36 19.48 -5.85 -10.77
N VAL A 37 19.81 -5.88 -9.47
CA VAL A 37 18.99 -5.26 -8.44
C VAL A 37 18.97 -3.74 -8.57
N VAL A 38 20.12 -3.11 -8.83
CA VAL A 38 20.17 -1.64 -9.06
C VAL A 38 19.35 -1.27 -10.30
N GLY A 39 19.45 -2.05 -11.39
CA GLY A 39 18.64 -1.84 -12.58
C GLY A 39 17.14 -1.93 -12.29
N ALA A 40 16.72 -3.00 -11.59
CA ALA A 40 15.32 -3.16 -11.16
C ALA A 40 14.88 -2.01 -10.23
N PHE A 41 15.73 -1.63 -9.26
CA PHE A 41 15.44 -0.51 -8.35
C PHE A 41 15.24 0.80 -9.11
N ILE A 42 16.14 1.14 -10.04
CA ILE A 42 16.00 2.34 -10.88
C ILE A 42 14.69 2.29 -11.67
N LEU A 43 14.35 1.14 -12.27
CA LEU A 43 13.08 1.00 -12.97
C LEU A 43 11.88 1.25 -12.06
N THR A 44 11.89 0.75 -10.81
CA THR A 44 10.78 1.00 -9.87
C THR A 44 10.57 2.48 -9.56
N LEU A 45 11.60 3.32 -9.63
CA LEU A 45 11.47 4.78 -9.43
C LEU A 45 10.61 5.44 -10.52
N PHE A 46 10.57 4.86 -11.71
CA PHE A 46 9.81 5.38 -12.84
C PHE A 46 8.41 4.77 -12.97
N VAL A 47 8.16 3.59 -12.38
CA VAL A 47 6.86 2.90 -12.46
C VAL A 47 5.66 3.82 -12.19
N PRO A 48 5.65 4.70 -11.16
CA PRO A 48 4.52 5.59 -10.92
C PRO A 48 4.24 6.56 -12.07
N THR A 49 5.21 6.78 -12.96
CA THR A 49 5.08 7.71 -14.10
C THR A 49 4.74 7.00 -15.40
N ILE A 50 4.89 5.67 -15.43
CA ILE A 50 4.66 4.84 -16.61
C ILE A 50 3.17 4.58 -16.75
N ASP A 51 2.60 4.97 -17.88
CA ASP A 51 1.22 4.59 -18.23
C ASP A 51 1.16 3.09 -18.57
N PRO A 52 0.41 2.29 -17.81
CA PRO A 52 0.32 0.84 -18.05
C PRO A 52 -0.25 0.48 -19.42
N ARG A 53 -1.03 1.36 -20.04
CA ARG A 53 -1.61 1.13 -21.37
C ARG A 53 -0.54 1.00 -22.46
N ASN A 54 0.56 1.76 -22.29
CA ASN A 54 1.68 1.76 -23.23
C ASN A 54 2.76 0.74 -22.83
N HIS A 55 2.98 0.54 -21.52
CA HIS A 55 4.08 -0.27 -20.99
C HIS A 55 3.58 -1.19 -19.85
N GLY A 56 2.62 -2.08 -20.16
CA GLY A 56 1.98 -2.95 -19.17
C GLY A 56 2.96 -3.81 -18.38
N PHE A 57 3.94 -4.41 -19.05
CA PHE A 57 4.97 -5.23 -18.39
C PHE A 57 5.75 -4.42 -17.34
N LEU A 58 6.21 -3.21 -17.66
CA LEU A 58 6.98 -2.39 -16.72
C LEU A 58 6.14 -1.97 -15.52
N SER A 59 4.82 -1.79 -15.69
CA SER A 59 3.93 -1.44 -14.60
C SER A 59 3.81 -2.55 -13.54
N THR A 60 4.06 -3.83 -13.91
CA THR A 60 4.02 -4.95 -12.95
C THR A 60 5.13 -4.89 -11.91
N LEU A 61 6.24 -4.20 -12.19
CA LEU A 61 7.34 -4.01 -11.25
C LEU A 61 6.89 -3.28 -9.96
N GLY A 62 5.79 -2.53 -10.00
CA GLY A 62 5.20 -1.92 -8.82
C GLY A 62 4.81 -2.95 -7.75
N HIS A 63 4.34 -4.14 -8.14
CA HIS A 63 3.92 -5.19 -7.20
C HIS A 63 5.11 -5.85 -6.49
N VAL A 64 6.27 -5.91 -7.14
CA VAL A 64 7.50 -6.45 -6.53
C VAL A 64 8.40 -5.39 -5.92
N ALA A 65 7.99 -4.11 -5.96
CA ALA A 65 8.79 -3.00 -5.46
C ALA A 65 9.24 -3.17 -4.00
N PRO A 66 8.42 -3.62 -3.01
CA PRO A 66 8.89 -3.82 -1.65
C PRO A 66 10.09 -4.75 -1.56
N PHE A 67 10.08 -5.84 -2.34
CA PHE A 67 11.18 -6.82 -2.37
C PHE A 67 12.43 -6.25 -3.03
N VAL A 68 12.27 -5.47 -4.12
CA VAL A 68 13.38 -4.79 -4.80
C VAL A 68 14.04 -3.77 -3.87
N TYR A 69 13.25 -2.99 -3.11
CA TYR A 69 13.76 -2.05 -2.10
C TYR A 69 14.53 -2.77 -0.99
N ALA A 70 13.98 -3.88 -0.47
CA ALA A 70 14.66 -4.70 0.53
C ALA A 70 15.98 -5.27 0.01
N ALA A 71 15.98 -5.84 -1.21
CA ALA A 71 17.17 -6.37 -1.85
C ALA A 71 18.23 -5.29 -2.07
N GLN A 72 17.84 -4.09 -2.50
CA GLN A 72 18.75 -2.95 -2.66
C GLN A 72 19.46 -2.60 -1.35
N VAL A 73 18.74 -2.57 -0.23
CA VAL A 73 19.31 -2.32 1.10
C VAL A 73 20.29 -3.43 1.48
N VAL A 74 19.88 -4.71 1.36
CA VAL A 74 20.70 -5.86 1.75
C VAL A 74 22.01 -5.91 0.94
N ILE A 75 21.95 -5.72 -0.37
CA ILE A 75 23.16 -5.75 -1.23
C ILE A 75 24.05 -4.53 -0.97
N THR A 76 23.47 -3.37 -0.71
CA THR A 76 24.25 -2.19 -0.33
C THR A 76 25.01 -2.45 0.98
N LEU A 77 24.37 -3.01 1.99
CA LEU A 77 25.01 -3.41 3.26
C LEU A 77 26.12 -4.45 3.05
N TYR A 78 25.92 -5.42 2.16
CA TYR A 78 26.96 -6.39 1.80
C TYR A 78 28.24 -5.68 1.35
N TRP A 79 28.15 -4.70 0.44
CA TRP A 79 29.32 -3.97 -0.05
C TRP A 79 29.95 -3.06 1.00
N VAL A 80 29.16 -2.48 1.90
CA VAL A 80 29.67 -1.73 3.07
C VAL A 80 30.49 -2.64 3.96
N VAL A 81 29.96 -3.82 4.34
CA VAL A 81 30.66 -4.81 5.19
C VAL A 81 31.91 -5.35 4.50
N ARG A 82 31.90 -5.50 3.19
CA ARG A 82 33.08 -5.91 2.38
C ARG A 82 34.10 -4.80 2.19
N TRP A 83 33.84 -3.58 2.72
CA TRP A 83 34.70 -2.39 2.52
C TRP A 83 34.97 -2.07 1.04
N ARG A 84 34.02 -2.39 0.15
CA ARG A 84 34.07 -2.05 -1.28
C ARG A 84 33.38 -0.70 -1.51
N LEU A 85 33.93 0.37 -0.93
CA LEU A 85 33.30 1.70 -0.94
C LEU A 85 33.03 2.24 -2.34
N TRP A 86 33.87 1.88 -3.32
CA TRP A 86 33.65 2.29 -4.71
C TRP A 86 32.38 1.70 -5.35
N ILE A 87 31.81 0.58 -4.79
CA ILE A 87 30.50 0.04 -5.15
C ILE A 87 29.43 0.55 -4.19
N ALA A 88 29.71 0.53 -2.88
CA ALA A 88 28.74 0.88 -1.86
C ALA A 88 28.28 2.34 -1.96
N VAL A 89 29.21 3.30 -2.18
CA VAL A 89 28.85 4.72 -2.25
C VAL A 89 27.89 5.05 -3.40
N PRO A 90 28.13 4.63 -4.66
CA PRO A 90 27.14 4.81 -5.73
C PRO A 90 25.77 4.18 -5.41
N MET A 91 25.75 2.98 -4.81
CA MET A 91 24.50 2.31 -4.43
C MET A 91 23.75 3.08 -3.34
N ILE A 92 24.46 3.63 -2.35
CA ILE A 92 23.85 4.50 -1.34
C ILE A 92 23.24 5.74 -2.01
N LEU A 93 23.98 6.40 -2.90
CA LEU A 93 23.50 7.60 -3.60
C LEU A 93 22.25 7.30 -4.43
N ILE A 94 22.23 6.17 -5.15
CA ILE A 94 21.04 5.72 -5.91
C ILE A 94 19.88 5.45 -4.96
N SER A 95 20.12 4.81 -3.80
CA SER A 95 19.09 4.49 -2.81
C SER A 95 18.41 5.74 -2.23
N LEU A 96 19.12 6.89 -2.17
CA LEU A 96 18.54 8.15 -1.70
C LEU A 96 17.37 8.62 -2.57
N PHE A 97 17.40 8.36 -3.88
CA PHE A 97 16.27 8.67 -4.77
C PHE A 97 15.03 7.83 -4.48
N GLY A 98 15.19 6.66 -3.85
CA GLY A 98 14.09 5.77 -3.46
C GLY A 98 13.45 6.08 -2.11
N ILE A 99 13.97 7.03 -1.32
CA ILE A 99 13.45 7.32 0.03
C ILE A 99 11.96 7.71 -0.03
N GLY A 100 11.55 8.50 -1.02
CA GLY A 100 10.16 8.86 -1.24
C GLY A 100 9.24 7.66 -1.47
N GLY A 101 9.71 6.66 -2.25
CA GLY A 101 9.02 5.39 -2.46
C GLY A 101 9.03 4.52 -1.19
N LEU A 102 10.17 4.40 -0.51
CA LEU A 102 10.29 3.64 0.73
C LEU A 102 9.32 4.16 1.81
N SER A 103 9.16 5.48 1.93
CA SER A 103 8.24 6.11 2.89
C SER A 103 6.76 5.79 2.63
N THR A 104 6.42 5.21 1.48
CA THR A 104 5.07 4.74 1.18
C THR A 104 4.79 3.33 1.71
N PHE A 105 5.83 2.56 2.02
CA PHE A 105 5.73 1.22 2.59
C PHE A 105 6.08 1.20 4.08
N TYR A 106 7.05 2.02 4.48
CA TYR A 106 7.58 2.05 5.85
C TYR A 106 7.66 3.48 6.36
N LYS A 107 7.08 3.71 7.53
CA LYS A 107 7.13 5.00 8.23
C LYS A 107 7.88 4.86 9.54
N ILE A 108 8.96 5.65 9.70
CA ILE A 108 9.65 5.76 10.99
C ILE A 108 8.75 6.54 11.94
N GLU A 109 8.57 6.03 13.15
CA GLU A 109 7.82 6.71 14.18
C GLU A 109 8.53 8.02 14.57
N VAL A 110 8.01 9.13 14.11
CA VAL A 110 8.38 10.43 14.65
C VAL A 110 7.32 10.75 15.69
N SER A 111 7.70 10.66 16.98
CA SER A 111 6.80 10.98 18.08
C SER A 111 6.32 12.43 17.97
N ARG A 112 5.19 12.64 17.31
CA ARG A 112 4.45 13.89 17.41
C ARG A 112 3.61 13.79 18.67
N SER A 113 4.04 14.48 19.73
CA SER A 113 3.23 14.68 20.92
C SER A 113 2.06 15.59 20.57
N TYR A 114 1.01 15.02 20.00
CA TYR A 114 -0.28 15.70 19.98
C TYR A 114 -0.85 15.64 21.39
N GLY A 115 -1.26 16.77 21.95
CA GLY A 115 -1.92 16.87 23.27
C GLY A 115 -3.12 15.91 23.34
N GLU A 116 -2.92 14.76 23.94
CA GLU A 116 -3.60 13.48 23.69
C GLU A 116 -5.09 13.41 24.09
N LYS A 117 -5.66 14.34 24.83
CA LYS A 117 -6.96 14.07 25.48
C LYS A 117 -8.17 14.90 25.04
N SER A 118 -8.01 16.06 24.46
CA SER A 118 -9.17 16.90 24.06
C SER A 118 -9.56 16.75 22.60
N TYR A 119 -8.64 16.38 21.74
CA TYR A 119 -8.86 16.26 20.29
C TYR A 119 -9.50 14.94 19.85
N GLU A 120 -9.40 13.88 20.66
CA GLU A 120 -9.91 12.54 20.29
C GLU A 120 -11.45 12.48 20.18
N ARG A 121 -12.18 13.26 20.97
CA ARG A 121 -13.66 13.20 21.01
C ARG A 121 -14.33 13.78 19.77
N SER A 122 -13.64 14.59 18.99
CA SER A 122 -14.19 15.26 17.80
C SER A 122 -13.64 14.72 16.48
N ALA A 123 -12.77 13.71 16.52
CA ALA A 123 -12.19 13.11 15.34
C ALA A 123 -13.20 12.23 14.61
N LEU A 124 -13.25 12.39 13.28
CA LEU A 124 -14.00 11.53 12.38
C LEU A 124 -13.30 10.18 12.23
N LYS A 125 -13.98 9.10 12.56
CA LYS A 125 -13.46 7.74 12.52
C LYS A 125 -13.91 7.05 11.22
N ILE A 126 -12.96 6.66 10.41
CA ILE A 126 -13.22 6.02 9.12
C ILE A 126 -12.59 4.65 9.12
N MET A 127 -13.33 3.67 8.60
CA MET A 127 -12.81 2.34 8.30
C MET A 127 -13.04 2.03 6.83
N SER A 128 -12.00 1.54 6.15
CA SER A 128 -12.07 0.93 4.83
C SER A 128 -11.70 -0.54 4.92
N TYR A 129 -12.51 -1.43 4.35
CA TYR A 129 -12.29 -2.87 4.47
C TYR A 129 -12.87 -3.64 3.29
N ASN A 130 -12.00 -4.32 2.53
CA ASN A 130 -12.42 -5.35 1.60
C ASN A 130 -12.78 -6.61 2.40
N VAL A 131 -14.06 -6.96 2.42
CA VAL A 131 -14.60 -8.01 3.29
C VAL A 131 -14.70 -9.38 2.61
N ARG A 132 -14.33 -9.49 1.33
CA ARG A 132 -14.36 -10.75 0.58
C ARG A 132 -15.65 -11.55 0.84
N SER A 133 -16.82 -10.90 0.72
CA SER A 133 -18.13 -11.48 1.03
C SER A 133 -18.26 -12.03 2.46
N PHE A 134 -17.42 -11.62 3.39
CA PHE A 134 -17.31 -12.16 4.77
C PHE A 134 -16.99 -13.65 4.81
N ILE A 135 -16.24 -14.16 3.84
CA ILE A 135 -15.80 -15.55 3.78
C ILE A 135 -14.38 -15.63 4.36
N ASP A 136 -14.23 -16.40 5.44
CA ASP A 136 -12.91 -16.62 6.05
C ASP A 136 -12.04 -17.60 5.24
N ASP A 137 -10.81 -17.83 5.71
CA ASP A 137 -9.84 -18.73 5.06
C ASP A 137 -10.29 -20.21 5.05
N LYS A 138 -11.35 -20.55 5.81
CA LYS A 138 -11.97 -21.89 5.83
C LYS A 138 -13.16 -22.00 4.89
N GLY A 139 -13.51 -20.92 4.18
CA GLY A 139 -14.69 -20.84 3.32
C GLY A 139 -16.02 -20.66 4.09
N GLU A 140 -15.96 -20.33 5.39
CA GLU A 140 -17.15 -20.11 6.21
C GLU A 140 -17.56 -18.62 6.20
N ARG A 141 -18.85 -18.36 6.14
CA ARG A 141 -19.39 -17.01 6.17
C ARG A 141 -19.48 -16.48 7.60
N ARG A 142 -18.79 -15.38 7.87
CA ARG A 142 -18.63 -14.78 9.20
C ARG A 142 -19.28 -13.41 9.32
N LEU A 143 -20.60 -13.36 9.21
CA LEU A 143 -21.34 -12.08 9.36
C LEU A 143 -21.30 -11.53 10.80
N ASP A 144 -21.08 -12.39 11.81
CA ASP A 144 -20.85 -12.01 13.20
C ASP A 144 -19.59 -11.14 13.37
N SER A 145 -18.62 -11.26 12.47
CA SER A 145 -17.42 -10.42 12.44
C SER A 145 -17.73 -8.93 12.29
N ILE A 146 -18.82 -8.57 11.62
CA ILE A 146 -19.27 -7.18 11.45
C ILE A 146 -19.55 -6.55 12.82
N ALA A 147 -20.29 -7.25 13.68
CA ALA A 147 -20.63 -6.76 15.00
C ALA A 147 -19.37 -6.58 15.89
N MET A 148 -18.34 -7.40 15.72
CA MET A 148 -17.07 -7.26 16.44
C MET A 148 -16.29 -6.03 15.96
N ILE A 149 -16.26 -5.77 14.65
CA ILE A 149 -15.60 -4.60 14.07
C ILE A 149 -16.25 -3.32 14.59
N ASP A 150 -17.60 -3.25 14.55
CA ASP A 150 -18.34 -2.08 15.03
C ASP A 150 -18.09 -1.82 16.53
N LYS A 151 -18.15 -2.83 17.37
CA LYS A 151 -17.92 -2.69 18.83
C LYS A 151 -16.50 -2.24 19.18
N LYS A 152 -15.48 -2.73 18.48
CA LYS A 152 -14.07 -2.45 18.79
C LYS A 152 -13.61 -1.13 18.19
N ALA A 153 -13.91 -0.87 16.93
CA ALA A 153 -13.45 0.28 16.19
C ALA A 153 -14.43 1.46 16.25
N ASN A 154 -15.73 1.18 16.40
CA ASN A 154 -16.82 2.16 16.50
C ASN A 154 -16.68 3.29 15.43
N PRO A 155 -16.62 2.97 14.13
CA PRO A 155 -16.40 3.94 13.08
C PRO A 155 -17.61 4.87 12.91
N ASP A 156 -17.37 6.09 12.46
CA ASP A 156 -18.43 7.02 12.05
C ASP A 156 -18.80 6.83 10.57
N ILE A 157 -17.82 6.42 9.75
CA ILE A 157 -17.97 6.08 8.34
C ILE A 157 -17.29 4.75 8.07
N LEU A 158 -18.00 3.85 7.38
CA LEU A 158 -17.54 2.52 7.05
C LEU A 158 -17.67 2.29 5.54
N CYS A 159 -16.55 2.02 4.89
CA CYS A 159 -16.43 1.77 3.46
C CYS A 159 -16.06 0.30 3.24
N PHE A 160 -17.01 -0.51 2.81
CA PHE A 160 -16.78 -1.90 2.45
C PHE A 160 -16.54 -2.07 0.96
N GLN A 161 -15.66 -2.99 0.59
CA GLN A 161 -15.50 -3.53 -0.75
C GLN A 161 -15.84 -5.02 -0.72
N GLU A 162 -16.27 -5.58 -1.83
CA GLU A 162 -16.73 -6.96 -2.00
C GLU A 162 -17.83 -7.40 -1.02
N MET A 163 -18.65 -6.48 -0.58
CA MET A 163 -19.66 -6.78 0.42
C MET A 163 -20.87 -7.53 -0.14
N GLY A 164 -21.29 -7.21 -1.36
CA GLY A 164 -22.59 -7.61 -1.84
C GLY A 164 -23.74 -6.97 -1.02
N PHE A 165 -24.96 -7.36 -1.28
CA PHE A 165 -26.12 -6.93 -0.51
C PHE A 165 -26.40 -7.91 0.64
N SER A 166 -26.59 -7.39 1.86
CA SER A 166 -26.95 -8.19 3.03
C SER A 166 -27.84 -7.40 3.98
N GLU A 167 -29.12 -7.79 4.09
CA GLU A 167 -30.03 -7.21 5.08
C GLU A 167 -29.59 -7.47 6.52
N LEU A 168 -28.91 -8.60 6.75
CA LEU A 168 -28.34 -8.91 8.05
C LEU A 168 -27.22 -7.95 8.42
N ALA A 169 -26.35 -7.58 7.46
CA ALA A 169 -25.32 -6.58 7.68
C ALA A 169 -25.93 -5.22 8.02
N ASP A 170 -26.98 -4.78 7.32
CA ASP A 170 -27.72 -3.54 7.64
C ASP A 170 -28.28 -3.54 9.09
N SER A 171 -28.71 -4.70 9.57
CA SER A 171 -29.21 -4.85 10.94
C SER A 171 -28.08 -4.81 11.98
N LEU A 172 -26.95 -5.48 11.70
CA LEU A 172 -25.82 -5.60 12.60
C LEU A 172 -25.01 -4.30 12.74
N LEU A 173 -25.04 -3.43 11.73
CA LEU A 173 -24.29 -2.18 11.69
C LEU A 173 -25.05 -0.98 12.28
N ARG A 174 -26.25 -1.17 12.82
CA ARG A 174 -26.95 -0.06 13.51
C ARG A 174 -26.13 0.46 14.68
N PRO A 175 -26.00 1.79 14.85
CA PRO A 175 -26.82 2.88 14.30
C PRO A 175 -26.29 3.46 12.95
N LEU A 176 -25.32 2.87 12.27
CA LEU A 176 -24.88 3.36 10.98
C LEU A 176 -26.02 3.19 9.94
N GLN A 177 -26.18 4.19 9.08
CA GLN A 177 -27.13 4.17 8.00
C GLN A 177 -26.44 3.72 6.70
N PRO A 178 -26.97 2.71 5.98
CA PRO A 178 -26.43 2.33 4.68
C PRO A 178 -26.75 3.41 3.62
N MET A 179 -25.95 3.47 2.58
CA MET A 179 -26.31 4.19 1.36
C MET A 179 -27.62 3.61 0.76
N PRO A 180 -28.35 4.37 -0.08
CA PRO A 180 -29.61 3.89 -0.65
C PRO A 180 -29.49 2.52 -1.32
N LYS A 181 -30.42 1.60 -0.99
CA LYS A 181 -30.44 0.22 -1.51
C LYS A 181 -30.52 0.15 -3.04
N SER A 182 -31.12 1.17 -3.69
CA SER A 182 -31.17 1.28 -5.16
C SER A 182 -29.78 1.33 -5.83
N LEU A 183 -28.74 1.68 -5.08
CA LEU A 183 -27.34 1.72 -5.52
C LEU A 183 -26.54 0.50 -5.08
N SER A 184 -27.09 -0.33 -4.20
CA SER A 184 -26.50 -1.62 -3.81
C SER A 184 -26.84 -2.66 -4.87
N ARG A 185 -25.86 -3.32 -5.45
CA ARG A 185 -26.04 -4.44 -6.37
C ARG A 185 -25.90 -5.76 -5.63
N VAL A 186 -26.50 -6.81 -6.17
CA VAL A 186 -26.38 -8.18 -5.62
C VAL A 186 -24.95 -8.72 -5.80
N ASP A 187 -24.23 -8.19 -6.80
CA ASP A 187 -22.84 -8.50 -7.07
C ASP A 187 -21.92 -7.62 -6.20
N LEU A 188 -20.88 -8.20 -5.67
CA LEU A 188 -19.79 -7.72 -4.81
C LEU A 188 -19.43 -6.22 -4.94
N SER A 189 -20.38 -5.33 -4.73
CA SER A 189 -20.16 -3.90 -4.93
C SER A 189 -19.68 -3.22 -3.65
N PRO A 190 -18.94 -2.08 -3.76
CA PRO A 190 -18.63 -1.27 -2.61
C PRO A 190 -19.90 -0.70 -1.97
N ALA A 191 -19.91 -0.63 -0.63
CA ALA A 191 -20.97 -0.06 0.18
C ALA A 191 -20.41 0.96 1.16
N ILE A 192 -21.23 1.98 1.50
CA ILE A 192 -20.89 3.00 2.49
C ILE A 192 -21.97 3.02 3.55
N TYR A 193 -21.54 2.98 4.82
CA TYR A 193 -22.39 3.17 5.99
C TYR A 193 -21.89 4.40 6.77
N SER A 194 -22.81 5.20 7.31
CA SER A 194 -22.49 6.46 7.97
C SER A 194 -23.38 6.70 9.20
N ARG A 195 -22.83 7.29 10.26
CA ARG A 195 -23.58 7.89 11.37
C ARG A 195 -24.22 9.22 10.96
N TYR A 196 -23.65 9.84 9.93
CA TYR A 196 -24.11 11.14 9.43
C TYR A 196 -25.15 10.97 8.35
N PRO A 197 -26.08 11.91 8.21
CA PRO A 197 -27.09 11.85 7.17
C PRO A 197 -26.47 11.85 5.77
N ILE A 198 -26.81 10.83 5.00
CA ILE A 198 -26.44 10.75 3.57
C ILE A 198 -27.51 11.50 2.78
N ILE A 199 -27.15 12.63 2.17
CA ILE A 199 -28.07 13.49 1.41
C ILE A 199 -28.06 13.19 -0.09
N LYS A 200 -26.98 12.58 -0.59
CA LYS A 200 -26.85 12.17 -1.99
C LYS A 200 -25.95 10.94 -2.08
N ALA A 201 -26.27 10.05 -2.99
CA ALA A 201 -25.43 8.90 -3.29
C ALA A 201 -25.45 8.66 -4.80
N HIS A 202 -24.32 8.21 -5.34
CA HIS A 202 -24.16 7.99 -6.76
C HIS A 202 -23.26 6.80 -7.04
N ARG A 203 -23.64 6.03 -8.06
CA ARG A 203 -22.83 4.97 -8.67
C ARG A 203 -22.57 5.37 -10.12
N VAL A 204 -21.36 5.15 -10.59
CA VAL A 204 -21.03 5.40 -12.00
C VAL A 204 -21.14 4.07 -12.74
N ASP A 205 -22.19 3.90 -13.55
CA ASP A 205 -22.49 2.62 -14.23
C ASP A 205 -21.39 2.20 -15.22
N SER A 206 -20.71 3.17 -15.84
CA SER A 206 -19.57 2.92 -16.73
C SER A 206 -18.31 2.45 -16.03
N ILE A 207 -18.21 2.67 -14.72
CA ILE A 207 -17.08 2.29 -13.90
C ILE A 207 -17.60 1.37 -12.80
N LYS A 208 -17.51 0.08 -13.01
CA LYS A 208 -17.92 -0.92 -12.02
C LYS A 208 -17.14 -0.73 -10.72
N ASN A 209 -17.79 -1.04 -9.60
CA ASN A 209 -17.16 -1.07 -8.27
C ASN A 209 -16.68 0.30 -7.76
N PHE A 210 -17.48 1.34 -8.02
CA PHE A 210 -17.23 2.69 -7.55
C PHE A 210 -18.52 3.37 -7.11
N VAL A 211 -18.51 3.93 -5.91
CA VAL A 211 -19.63 4.70 -5.35
C VAL A 211 -19.11 5.94 -4.64
N TRP A 212 -19.92 6.98 -4.56
CA TRP A 212 -19.70 8.10 -3.66
C TRP A 212 -20.98 8.55 -3.00
N VAL A 213 -20.85 9.16 -1.84
CA VAL A 213 -21.95 9.77 -1.10
C VAL A 213 -21.57 11.17 -0.66
N ASP A 214 -22.58 12.06 -0.62
CA ASP A 214 -22.51 13.34 0.07
C ASP A 214 -23.22 13.17 1.42
N MET A 215 -22.58 13.59 2.48
CA MET A 215 -23.11 13.52 3.84
C MET A 215 -22.86 14.85 4.57
N VAL A 216 -23.70 15.13 5.58
CA VAL A 216 -23.62 16.35 6.37
C VAL A 216 -22.89 16.07 7.67
N ILE A 217 -21.76 16.74 7.88
CA ILE A 217 -20.96 16.65 9.10
C ILE A 217 -20.74 18.06 9.63
N ARG A 218 -21.28 18.38 10.84
CA ARG A 218 -21.15 19.70 11.46
C ARG A 218 -21.57 20.84 10.52
N ASP A 219 -22.74 20.72 9.90
CA ASP A 219 -23.31 21.67 8.95
C ASP A 219 -22.58 21.81 7.59
N ASP A 220 -21.46 21.14 7.41
CA ASP A 220 -20.76 21.06 6.14
C ASP A 220 -21.13 19.79 5.35
N THR A 221 -21.18 19.91 4.03
CA THR A 221 -21.30 18.76 3.15
C THR A 221 -19.91 18.21 2.83
N ILE A 222 -19.70 16.91 3.07
CA ILE A 222 -18.47 16.18 2.79
C ILE A 222 -18.78 15.08 1.77
N ARG A 223 -17.87 14.87 0.82
CA ARG A 223 -17.97 13.78 -0.15
C ARG A 223 -17.03 12.63 0.21
N VAL A 224 -17.57 11.43 0.25
CA VAL A 224 -16.81 10.20 0.49
C VAL A 224 -16.92 9.30 -0.73
N PHE A 225 -15.77 8.95 -1.31
CA PHE A 225 -15.64 7.98 -2.39
C PHE A 225 -15.19 6.64 -1.81
N ASN A 226 -15.83 5.56 -2.26
CA ASN A 226 -15.43 4.20 -1.95
C ASN A 226 -15.18 3.43 -3.25
N ASN A 227 -13.97 2.91 -3.40
CA ASN A 227 -13.47 2.31 -4.62
C ASN A 227 -13.09 0.84 -4.39
N HIS A 228 -13.38 0.01 -5.38
CA HIS A 228 -12.77 -1.30 -5.54
C HIS A 228 -12.33 -1.40 -6.99
N LEU A 229 -11.07 -1.04 -7.26
CA LEU A 229 -10.54 -0.99 -8.62
C LEU A 229 -10.34 -2.40 -9.17
N GLN A 230 -10.05 -2.49 -10.48
CA GLN A 230 -9.82 -3.78 -11.14
C GLN A 230 -8.81 -4.62 -10.35
N SER A 231 -9.23 -5.79 -9.92
CA SER A 231 -8.38 -6.73 -9.19
C SER A 231 -7.14 -7.10 -10.02
N ALA A 232 -6.03 -7.35 -9.32
CA ALA A 232 -4.84 -7.93 -9.93
C ALA A 232 -5.13 -9.33 -10.50
N THR A 233 -6.22 -9.99 -10.06
CA THR A 233 -6.64 -11.34 -10.42
C THR A 233 -5.48 -12.34 -10.26
N ILE A 234 -4.77 -12.21 -9.16
CA ILE A 234 -3.80 -13.20 -8.74
C ILE A 234 -4.60 -14.27 -8.04
N LEU A 235 -4.65 -15.45 -8.64
CA LEU A 235 -5.40 -16.57 -8.10
C LEU A 235 -4.71 -17.09 -6.84
N HIS A 236 -5.46 -17.71 -5.93
CA HIS A 236 -4.86 -18.38 -4.76
C HIS A 236 -3.81 -19.42 -5.16
N GLU A 237 -3.99 -20.07 -6.30
CA GLU A 237 -3.03 -20.98 -6.93
C GLU A 237 -1.73 -20.28 -7.31
N ASP A 238 -1.81 -19.04 -7.87
CA ASP A 238 -0.62 -18.25 -8.20
C ASP A 238 0.15 -17.83 -6.94
N ILE A 239 -0.56 -17.48 -5.87
CA ILE A 239 0.06 -17.14 -4.59
C ILE A 239 0.73 -18.38 -3.99
N ALA A 240 0.03 -19.50 -3.95
CA ALA A 240 0.57 -20.79 -3.48
C ALA A 240 1.79 -21.22 -4.30
N TYR A 241 1.76 -21.03 -5.61
CA TYR A 241 2.87 -21.29 -6.51
C TYR A 241 4.09 -20.40 -6.19
N ILE A 242 3.88 -19.10 -6.00
CA ILE A 242 4.96 -18.14 -5.66
C ILE A 242 5.52 -18.42 -4.26
N GLU A 243 4.68 -18.84 -3.30
CA GLU A 243 5.05 -19.02 -1.90
C GLU A 243 5.64 -20.41 -1.59
N ASN A 244 5.24 -21.49 -2.29
CA ASN A 244 5.55 -22.87 -1.92
C ASN A 244 6.71 -23.52 -2.68
N HIS A 245 7.26 -22.89 -3.72
CA HIS A 245 8.48 -23.35 -4.44
C HIS A 245 8.59 -24.86 -4.71
N GLU A 246 7.63 -25.48 -5.39
CA GLU A 246 7.84 -26.81 -5.94
C GLU A 246 8.42 -26.70 -7.37
N TYR A 247 9.69 -27.07 -7.53
CA TYR A 247 10.45 -26.92 -8.78
C TYR A 247 10.03 -27.91 -9.87
N ILE A 248 9.42 -27.40 -10.96
CA ILE A 248 9.29 -28.10 -12.24
C ILE A 248 9.67 -27.13 -13.37
N ALA A 249 10.88 -27.20 -13.88
CA ALA A 249 11.58 -26.13 -14.60
C ALA A 249 10.94 -25.63 -15.93
N ASP A 250 10.22 -26.43 -16.68
CA ASP A 250 9.67 -26.04 -17.98
C ASP A 250 8.24 -25.48 -17.93
N GLU A 251 7.42 -25.85 -16.94
CA GLU A 251 6.09 -25.31 -16.72
C GLU A 251 6.15 -23.94 -16.02
N GLU A 252 7.18 -23.69 -15.22
CA GLU A 252 7.35 -22.46 -14.41
C GLU A 252 7.39 -21.18 -15.24
N TRP A 253 8.10 -21.16 -16.36
CA TRP A 253 8.19 -19.98 -17.22
C TRP A 253 6.85 -19.62 -17.86
N SER A 254 6.05 -20.62 -18.21
CA SER A 254 4.72 -20.39 -18.79
C SER A 254 3.74 -19.83 -17.77
N GLU A 255 3.76 -20.30 -16.51
CA GLU A 255 2.92 -19.81 -15.42
C GLU A 255 3.32 -18.41 -14.99
N LEU A 256 4.61 -18.17 -14.74
CA LEU A 256 5.11 -16.84 -14.41
C LEU A 256 4.74 -15.80 -15.49
N ARG A 257 4.90 -16.18 -16.76
CA ARG A 257 4.50 -15.34 -17.89
C ARG A 257 2.99 -15.07 -17.87
N SER A 258 2.17 -16.08 -17.59
CA SER A 258 0.72 -15.95 -17.46
C SER A 258 0.33 -14.98 -16.33
N VAL A 259 0.97 -15.08 -15.15
CA VAL A 259 0.77 -14.14 -14.04
C VAL A 259 1.11 -12.70 -14.46
N VAL A 260 2.28 -12.51 -15.08
CA VAL A 260 2.73 -11.19 -15.55
C VAL A 260 1.80 -10.61 -16.62
N ASP A 261 1.30 -11.42 -17.53
CA ASP A 261 0.37 -11.00 -18.59
C ASP A 261 -0.98 -10.59 -17.97
N ARG A 262 -1.50 -11.33 -16.97
CA ARG A 262 -2.72 -10.98 -16.25
C ARG A 262 -2.55 -9.67 -15.47
N LEU A 263 -1.45 -9.52 -14.72
CA LEU A 263 -1.12 -8.27 -14.03
C LEU A 263 -1.05 -7.08 -14.99
N SER A 264 -0.33 -7.24 -16.11
CA SER A 264 -0.19 -6.21 -17.14
C SER A 264 -1.55 -5.81 -17.72
N LYS A 265 -2.42 -6.78 -18.05
CA LYS A 265 -3.77 -6.53 -18.56
C LYS A 265 -4.61 -5.77 -17.53
N ASN A 266 -4.59 -6.20 -16.27
CA ASN A 266 -5.38 -5.59 -15.21
C ASN A 266 -4.87 -4.19 -14.86
N ASN A 267 -3.55 -3.95 -14.90
CA ASN A 267 -2.97 -2.62 -14.73
C ASN A 267 -3.47 -1.64 -15.82
N LYS A 268 -3.62 -2.10 -17.07
CA LYS A 268 -4.18 -1.27 -18.16
C LYS A 268 -5.63 -0.88 -17.89
N LEU A 269 -6.45 -1.84 -17.45
CA LEU A 269 -7.86 -1.60 -17.10
C LEU A 269 -7.96 -0.64 -15.92
N ARG A 270 -7.15 -0.85 -14.89
CA ARG A 270 -7.08 -0.01 -13.70
C ARG A 270 -6.68 1.42 -14.02
N ALA A 271 -5.67 1.62 -14.89
CA ALA A 271 -5.26 2.94 -15.35
C ALA A 271 -6.42 3.71 -16.01
N ALA A 272 -7.22 3.03 -16.86
CA ALA A 272 -8.41 3.65 -17.47
C ALA A 272 -9.47 4.01 -16.44
N GLN A 273 -9.72 3.12 -15.46
CA GLN A 273 -10.64 3.39 -14.34
C GLN A 273 -10.20 4.64 -13.56
N VAL A 274 -8.92 4.68 -13.16
CA VAL A 274 -8.36 5.78 -12.36
C VAL A 274 -8.44 7.12 -13.07
N ASP A 275 -8.13 7.17 -14.35
CA ASP A 275 -8.22 8.44 -15.11
C ASP A 275 -9.67 8.95 -15.15
N SER A 276 -10.65 8.05 -15.32
CA SER A 276 -12.07 8.41 -15.29
C SER A 276 -12.54 8.84 -13.90
N LEU A 277 -12.10 8.10 -12.85
CA LEU A 277 -12.43 8.43 -11.46
C LEU A 277 -11.84 9.77 -11.05
N ARG A 278 -10.64 10.06 -11.48
CA ARG A 278 -9.95 11.30 -11.13
C ARG A 278 -10.72 12.54 -11.60
N VAL A 279 -11.33 12.46 -12.78
CA VAL A 279 -12.22 13.55 -13.29
C VAL A 279 -13.37 13.81 -12.32
N LEU A 280 -14.00 12.75 -11.77
CA LEU A 280 -15.11 12.87 -10.83
C LEU A 280 -14.66 13.36 -9.45
N ILE A 281 -13.50 12.92 -8.98
CA ILE A 281 -12.91 13.33 -7.71
C ILE A 281 -12.53 14.80 -7.78
N ASP A 282 -11.87 15.24 -8.85
CA ASP A 282 -11.45 16.64 -9.05
C ASP A 282 -12.64 17.60 -9.23
N ALA A 283 -13.76 17.09 -9.74
CA ALA A 283 -15.00 17.86 -9.86
C ALA A 283 -15.82 17.97 -8.56
N SER A 284 -15.32 17.40 -7.44
CA SER A 284 -16.02 17.51 -6.15
C SER A 284 -16.02 18.96 -5.66
N PRO A 285 -17.19 19.56 -5.37
CA PRO A 285 -17.24 20.90 -4.77
C PRO A 285 -17.08 20.89 -3.24
N TYR A 286 -16.88 19.70 -2.66
CA TYR A 286 -16.86 19.48 -1.22
C TYR A 286 -15.51 18.94 -0.74
N PRO A 287 -15.17 19.17 0.55
CA PRO A 287 -14.10 18.41 1.21
C PRO A 287 -14.27 16.92 0.95
N THR A 288 -13.20 16.26 0.56
CA THR A 288 -13.31 14.94 -0.04
C THR A 288 -12.43 13.92 0.67
N ILE A 289 -13.00 12.74 0.88
CA ILE A 289 -12.29 11.55 1.37
C ILE A 289 -12.40 10.47 0.30
N VAL A 290 -11.29 9.82 -0.02
CA VAL A 290 -11.22 8.72 -1.01
C VAL A 290 -10.69 7.49 -0.30
N CYS A 291 -11.55 6.47 -0.18
CA CYS A 291 -11.22 5.19 0.45
C CYS A 291 -11.30 4.05 -0.54
N GLY A 292 -10.73 2.91 -0.17
CA GLY A 292 -11.00 1.64 -0.80
C GLY A 292 -9.78 0.83 -1.17
N ASP A 293 -10.07 -0.30 -1.79
CA ASP A 293 -9.10 -1.19 -2.37
C ASP A 293 -8.74 -0.72 -3.79
N PHE A 294 -7.52 -0.19 -3.93
CA PHE A 294 -7.03 0.25 -5.24
C PHE A 294 -6.42 -0.90 -6.04
N ASN A 295 -6.28 -2.09 -5.44
CA ASN A 295 -5.68 -3.27 -6.05
C ASN A 295 -4.29 -3.01 -6.65
N ASP A 296 -3.58 -2.00 -6.17
CA ASP A 296 -2.27 -1.59 -6.67
C ASP A 296 -1.41 -1.00 -5.55
N THR A 297 -0.11 -1.12 -5.68
CA THR A 297 0.85 -0.69 -4.66
C THR A 297 1.11 0.82 -4.68
N PRO A 298 1.74 1.38 -3.62
CA PRO A 298 2.09 2.79 -3.60
C PRO A 298 3.13 3.20 -4.67
N VAL A 299 3.81 2.23 -5.27
CA VAL A 299 4.75 2.44 -6.39
C VAL A 299 4.04 2.06 -7.69
N SER A 300 2.95 2.77 -8.00
CA SER A 300 2.16 2.52 -9.21
C SER A 300 1.60 3.80 -9.82
N TYR A 301 1.23 3.71 -11.09
CA TYR A 301 0.47 4.76 -11.79
C TYR A 301 -0.85 5.07 -11.09
N THR A 302 -1.57 4.01 -10.69
CA THR A 302 -2.85 4.07 -9.98
C THR A 302 -2.75 4.93 -8.73
N TYR A 303 -1.86 4.57 -7.82
CA TYR A 303 -1.68 5.30 -6.56
C TYR A 303 -1.23 6.75 -6.81
N ARG A 304 -0.26 6.98 -7.70
CA ARG A 304 0.20 8.33 -8.03
C ARG A 304 -0.93 9.23 -8.53
N LYS A 305 -1.82 8.68 -9.37
CA LYS A 305 -2.97 9.42 -9.89
C LYS A 305 -3.99 9.71 -8.79
N MET A 306 -4.36 8.68 -8.00
CA MET A 306 -5.37 8.82 -6.96
C MET A 306 -4.91 9.73 -5.82
N SER A 307 -3.65 9.66 -5.41
CA SER A 307 -3.11 10.45 -4.30
C SER A 307 -2.74 11.89 -4.65
N LYS A 308 -2.77 12.27 -5.94
CA LYS A 308 -2.41 13.64 -6.35
C LYS A 308 -3.36 14.67 -5.73
N GLY A 309 -2.83 15.62 -4.92
CA GLY A 309 -3.61 16.64 -4.23
C GLY A 309 -4.41 16.10 -3.04
N PHE A 310 -4.04 14.93 -2.53
CA PHE A 310 -4.62 14.33 -1.32
C PHE A 310 -3.52 13.89 -0.36
N THR A 311 -3.82 13.97 0.92
CA THR A 311 -2.98 13.44 1.99
C THR A 311 -3.30 11.96 2.19
N ASP A 312 -2.28 11.08 2.05
CA ASP A 312 -2.37 9.66 2.41
C ASP A 312 -2.19 9.50 3.92
N ALA A 313 -3.20 8.99 4.61
CA ALA A 313 -3.20 8.86 6.06
C ALA A 313 -2.02 8.03 6.58
N PHE A 314 -1.61 6.94 5.90
CA PHE A 314 -0.43 6.17 6.31
C PHE A 314 0.86 6.99 6.19
N ARG A 315 1.03 7.69 5.06
CA ARG A 315 2.24 8.51 4.85
C ARG A 315 2.35 9.65 5.84
N GLU A 316 1.24 10.15 6.34
CA GLU A 316 1.23 11.26 7.29
C GLU A 316 1.47 10.78 8.74
N VAL A 317 0.70 9.79 9.21
CA VAL A 317 0.68 9.39 10.64
C VAL A 317 0.83 7.88 10.86
N GLY A 318 1.13 7.10 9.82
CA GLY A 318 1.38 5.66 9.95
C GLY A 318 2.65 5.36 10.73
N ARG A 319 2.80 4.08 11.14
CA ARG A 319 3.96 3.58 11.90
C ARG A 319 4.40 2.23 11.35
N GLY A 320 5.71 2.03 11.28
CA GLY A 320 6.29 0.77 10.84
C GLY A 320 5.95 0.45 9.39
N PHE A 321 5.83 -0.83 9.10
CA PHE A 321 5.50 -1.36 7.79
C PHE A 321 3.98 -1.47 7.64
N SER A 322 3.42 -0.87 6.58
CA SER A 322 1.99 -1.02 6.29
C SER A 322 1.77 -2.09 5.24
N HIS A 323 0.96 -3.06 5.61
CA HIS A 323 0.45 -4.09 4.72
C HIS A 323 -1.06 -4.22 4.94
N THR A 324 -1.80 -4.33 3.86
CA THR A 324 -3.26 -4.43 3.93
C THR A 324 -3.79 -5.69 3.24
N PHE A 325 -2.96 -6.37 2.46
CA PHE A 325 -3.26 -7.62 1.78
C PHE A 325 -2.38 -8.76 2.31
N LYS A 326 -2.99 -9.92 2.61
CA LYS A 326 -2.30 -11.07 3.22
C LYS A 326 -1.47 -11.89 2.25
N GLY A 327 -1.83 -11.89 0.96
CA GLY A 327 -1.04 -12.53 -0.08
C GLY A 327 0.28 -11.79 -0.37
N PHE A 328 1.14 -12.39 -1.18
CA PHE A 328 2.48 -11.88 -1.46
C PHE A 328 3.31 -11.66 -0.19
N PHE A 329 3.39 -12.70 0.64
CA PHE A 329 4.11 -12.68 1.92
C PHE A 329 3.65 -11.55 2.86
N GLY A 330 2.41 -11.05 2.71
CA GLY A 330 1.90 -9.93 3.49
C GLY A 330 2.65 -8.61 3.27
N MET A 331 3.26 -8.41 2.12
CA MET A 331 4.12 -7.24 1.86
C MET A 331 3.41 -6.11 1.11
N LEU A 332 2.14 -6.31 0.71
CA LEU A 332 1.45 -5.34 -0.12
C LEU A 332 0.49 -4.45 0.68
N ARG A 333 0.58 -3.15 0.44
CA ARG A 333 -0.42 -2.16 0.82
C ARG A 333 -1.20 -1.76 -0.42
N ILE A 334 -2.46 -2.14 -0.51
CA ILE A 334 -3.34 -1.89 -1.66
C ILE A 334 -4.65 -1.18 -1.27
N ASP A 335 -4.93 -1.07 0.03
CA ASP A 335 -6.06 -0.34 0.58
C ASP A 335 -5.61 1.02 1.13
N TYR A 336 -6.37 2.06 0.85
CA TYR A 336 -5.98 3.44 1.14
C TYR A 336 -7.13 4.24 1.74
N VAL A 337 -6.77 5.25 2.54
CA VAL A 337 -7.60 6.36 2.95
C VAL A 337 -6.85 7.65 2.65
N LEU A 338 -7.35 8.38 1.69
CA LEU A 338 -6.83 9.65 1.21
C LEU A 338 -7.81 10.77 1.56
N SER A 339 -7.32 11.94 1.93
CA SER A 339 -8.18 13.08 2.30
C SER A 339 -7.68 14.39 1.71
N SER A 340 -8.60 15.28 1.38
CA SER A 340 -8.29 16.67 0.98
C SER A 340 -7.77 17.49 2.16
N ASP A 341 -7.24 18.67 1.89
CA ASP A 341 -6.49 19.49 2.86
C ASP A 341 -7.33 19.96 4.08
N GLU A 342 -8.66 19.90 3.99
CA GLU A 342 -9.55 20.21 5.12
C GLU A 342 -9.51 19.14 6.22
N PHE A 343 -8.89 18.01 5.96
CA PHE A 343 -8.75 16.92 6.92
C PHE A 343 -7.28 16.74 7.31
N GLU A 344 -7.05 16.62 8.59
CA GLU A 344 -5.75 16.28 9.17
C GLU A 344 -5.79 14.84 9.72
N PRO A 345 -4.98 13.91 9.18
CA PRO A 345 -4.85 12.58 9.75
C PRO A 345 -4.25 12.64 11.17
N LEU A 346 -4.91 11.97 12.12
CA LEU A 346 -4.47 11.88 13.53
C LEU A 346 -3.92 10.49 13.86
N SER A 347 -4.48 9.44 13.27
CA SER A 347 -3.98 8.08 13.42
C SER A 347 -4.30 7.23 12.20
N TYR A 348 -3.48 6.22 11.98
CA TYR A 348 -3.66 5.17 10.99
C TYR A 348 -3.32 3.83 11.59
N GLU A 349 -4.15 2.82 11.33
CA GLU A 349 -3.93 1.44 11.74
C GLU A 349 -4.44 0.49 10.66
N ALA A 350 -3.60 -0.44 10.20
CA ALA A 350 -4.04 -1.63 9.49
C ALA A 350 -4.20 -2.75 10.54
N VAL A 351 -5.44 -3.22 10.75
CA VAL A 351 -5.76 -4.11 11.88
C VAL A 351 -5.49 -5.55 11.51
N ASP A 352 -4.32 -6.07 11.82
CA ASP A 352 -3.86 -7.42 11.51
C ASP A 352 -4.52 -8.54 12.33
N SER A 353 -5.13 -8.19 13.47
CA SER A 353 -5.84 -9.13 14.33
C SER A 353 -7.17 -9.62 13.74
N VAL A 354 -7.68 -9.01 12.68
CA VAL A 354 -8.92 -9.39 11.99
C VAL A 354 -8.60 -10.42 10.90
N LYS A 355 -9.19 -11.63 11.02
CA LYS A 355 -8.88 -12.78 10.15
C LYS A 355 -10.03 -13.23 9.23
N TYR A 356 -11.00 -12.35 8.98
CA TYR A 356 -12.22 -12.71 8.25
C TYR A 356 -12.18 -12.36 6.75
N SER A 357 -11.05 -11.92 6.25
CA SER A 357 -10.79 -11.62 4.84
C SER A 357 -9.31 -11.81 4.56
N ASP A 358 -8.93 -11.88 3.31
CA ASP A 358 -7.54 -11.78 2.82
C ASP A 358 -7.01 -10.35 2.85
N HIS A 359 -7.82 -9.38 3.26
CA HIS A 359 -7.39 -8.02 3.57
C HIS A 359 -7.40 -7.74 5.07
N HIS A 360 -6.67 -6.70 5.46
CA HIS A 360 -6.73 -6.10 6.80
C HIS A 360 -7.57 -4.82 6.75
N PRO A 361 -8.51 -4.61 7.70
CA PRO A 361 -9.22 -3.35 7.79
C PRO A 361 -8.25 -2.19 8.02
N VAL A 362 -8.45 -1.10 7.29
CA VAL A 362 -7.73 0.16 7.48
C VAL A 362 -8.59 1.10 8.29
N PHE A 363 -8.11 1.49 9.48
CA PHE A 363 -8.77 2.38 10.39
C PHE A 363 -8.02 3.71 10.50
N VAL A 364 -8.72 4.83 10.29
CA VAL A 364 -8.14 6.18 10.28
C VAL A 364 -8.98 7.12 11.13
N ARG A 365 -8.32 7.98 11.89
CA ARG A 365 -8.95 9.12 12.53
C ARG A 365 -8.52 10.39 11.84
N LEU A 366 -9.48 11.21 11.43
CA LEU A 366 -9.27 12.49 10.77
C LEU A 366 -9.83 13.62 11.64
N ARG A 367 -9.08 14.71 11.79
CA ARG A 367 -9.63 15.97 12.26
C ARG A 367 -10.21 16.71 11.05
N TYR A 368 -11.47 17.09 11.12
CA TYR A 368 -12.07 17.96 10.14
C TYR A 368 -11.96 19.42 10.63
N ASN A 369 -11.26 20.24 9.88
CA ASN A 369 -10.98 21.63 10.24
C ASN A 369 -12.04 22.62 9.73
N GLY A 370 -13.09 22.11 9.03
CA GLY A 370 -14.08 22.93 8.35
C GLY A 370 -13.58 23.43 6.98
N LYS A 371 -14.48 24.09 6.24
CA LYS A 371 -14.03 24.87 5.07
C LYS A 371 -13.22 26.04 5.59
N ASN A 372 -11.97 26.16 5.17
CA ASN A 372 -11.21 27.37 5.41
C ASN A 372 -11.97 28.52 4.75
N ASN A 373 -12.55 29.39 5.57
CA ASN A 373 -13.14 30.65 5.12
C ASN A 373 -12.05 31.62 4.71
#